data_249df86e825e797b204e27d3f980a387
#
_entry.id   249df86e825e797b204e27d3f980a387
#
_cell.length_a   1.000
_cell.length_b   1.000
_cell.length_c   1.000
_cell.angle_alpha   90.00
_cell.angle_beta   90.00
_cell.angle_gamma   90.00
#
_symmetry.space_group_name_H-M   'P 1'
#
loop_
_entity.id
_entity.type
_entity.pdbx_description
1 polymer ?
#
loop_
_entity_poly.entity_id
_entity_poly.type
_entity_poly.pdbx_seq_one_letter_code
_entity_poly.pdbx_strand_id
1 'polypeptide(L)'
;MSTTKKTTCGCSPNKAQSAACCGDETAVDKKHLRIEYLYLDLNTCDRCIGTDNVLDAVVDKLKPALTLAGYDVEYEKIEIKNPELAVQYRFVSSPTILVNGTDIFGEVKESDCGCCGEIAGTDIDCRVFQANGETYEVPTEEMLADAILKSLSVPSAHKDSYVFPDNLRRFFEGKKEKGQECCC
;
A
#
# COMPACT_ATOMS: atom_id res chain seq x y z
N MET A 1 0.25 56.82 46.73
CA MET A 1 -1.04 56.66 47.42
C MET A 1 -1.88 55.68 46.58
N SER A 2 -1.98 54.50 47.10
CA SER A 2 -2.61 53.32 46.52
C SER A 2 -4.09 53.29 46.74
N THR A 3 -4.83 52.71 45.86
CA THR A 3 -6.11 52.12 46.23
C THR A 3 -6.41 50.88 45.33
N THR A 4 -6.27 49.76 45.96
CA THR A 4 -6.69 48.43 45.57
C THR A 4 -8.22 48.31 45.53
N LYS A 5 -8.83 47.84 44.44
CA LYS A 5 -10.22 47.38 44.46
C LYS A 5 -10.26 45.83 44.33
N LYS A 6 -10.67 45.20 45.41
CA LYS A 6 -11.10 43.79 45.46
C LYS A 6 -12.48 43.72 44.79
N THR A 7 -12.63 42.82 43.82
CA THR A 7 -13.93 42.37 43.30
C THR A 7 -14.21 41.00 43.88
N THR A 8 -15.25 40.90 44.67
CA THR A 8 -15.74 39.68 45.28
C THR A 8 -16.69 38.99 44.33
N CYS A 9 -16.43 37.75 43.98
CA CYS A 9 -17.39 36.93 43.28
C CYS A 9 -18.30 36.24 44.34
N GLY A 10 -19.57 36.61 44.30
CA GLY A 10 -20.61 35.99 45.12
C GLY A 10 -21.13 34.69 44.43
N CYS A 11 -21.01 33.58 45.10
CA CYS A 11 -21.71 32.36 44.77
C CYS A 11 -23.10 32.32 45.39
N SER A 12 -24.14 32.27 44.60
CA SER A 12 -25.50 31.95 45.03
C SER A 12 -25.76 30.45 44.85
N PRO A 13 -26.33 29.75 45.82
CA PRO A 13 -26.70 28.33 45.68
C PRO A 13 -28.15 28.21 45.19
N ASN A 14 -28.39 27.64 43.99
CA ASN A 14 -29.51 26.73 43.74
C ASN A 14 -29.63 26.36 42.24
N LYS A 15 -29.48 25.14 41.94
CA LYS A 15 -30.30 24.21 41.18
C LYS A 15 -29.41 23.16 40.51
N ALA A 16 -29.72 21.92 40.92
CA ALA A 16 -29.21 20.73 40.25
C ALA A 16 -29.56 20.73 38.76
N GLN A 17 -28.51 20.71 37.90
CA GLN A 17 -28.57 20.22 36.52
C GLN A 17 -27.20 19.62 36.21
N SER A 18 -27.24 18.38 35.80
CA SER A 18 -26.11 17.54 35.40
C SER A 18 -25.16 18.27 34.46
N ALA A 19 -23.99 18.62 34.93
CA ALA A 19 -22.89 19.00 34.06
C ALA A 19 -22.37 17.73 33.41
N ALA A 20 -22.73 17.52 32.17
CA ALA A 20 -22.00 16.62 31.29
C ALA A 20 -20.57 17.19 31.19
N CYS A 21 -19.62 16.47 31.76
CA CYS A 21 -18.20 16.70 31.48
C CYS A 21 -18.02 16.41 30.00
N CYS A 22 -17.91 17.46 29.20
CA CYS A 22 -17.37 17.38 27.86
C CYS A 22 -15.94 16.91 28.01
N GLY A 23 -15.71 15.61 27.87
CA GLY A 23 -14.38 15.10 27.62
C GLY A 23 -13.91 15.72 26.33
N ASP A 24 -12.89 16.54 26.44
CA ASP A 24 -12.06 16.97 25.31
C ASP A 24 -11.40 15.68 24.79
N GLU A 25 -12.04 15.04 23.80
CA GLU A 25 -11.37 14.03 22.98
C GLU A 25 -10.29 14.79 22.21
N THR A 26 -9.10 14.86 22.80
CA THR A 26 -7.91 15.22 22.06
C THR A 26 -7.83 14.26 20.87
N ALA A 27 -8.16 14.75 19.69
CA ALA A 27 -7.97 14.05 18.44
C ALA A 27 -6.48 13.68 18.35
N VAL A 28 -6.15 12.45 18.70
CA VAL A 28 -4.80 11.92 18.51
C VAL A 28 -4.58 11.95 17.00
N ASP A 29 -3.64 12.77 16.57
CA ASP A 29 -3.25 12.85 15.14
C ASP A 29 -2.71 11.48 14.72
N LYS A 30 -3.57 10.69 14.07
CA LYS A 30 -3.23 9.33 13.63
C LYS A 30 -2.28 9.42 12.45
N LYS A 31 -1.19 8.68 12.52
CA LYS A 31 -0.27 8.55 11.39
C LYS A 31 -0.93 7.74 10.29
N HIS A 32 -1.11 8.33 9.11
CA HIS A 32 -1.68 7.63 7.97
C HIS A 32 -0.68 6.61 7.40
N LEU A 33 -1.13 5.38 7.17
CA LEU A 33 -0.35 4.30 6.57
C LEU A 33 -1.14 3.69 5.41
N ARG A 34 -0.70 3.97 4.19
CA ARG A 34 -1.31 3.44 2.98
C ARG A 34 -0.48 2.30 2.43
N ILE A 35 -1.09 1.13 2.31
CA ILE A 35 -0.53 -0.07 1.68
C ILE A 35 -1.26 -0.28 0.36
N GLU A 36 -0.54 -0.35 -0.76
CA GLU A 36 -1.09 -0.52 -2.09
C GLU A 36 -0.49 -1.77 -2.73
N TYR A 37 -1.35 -2.68 -3.17
CA TYR A 37 -0.96 -3.84 -3.95
C TYR A 37 -1.22 -3.60 -5.43
N LEU A 38 -0.17 -3.54 -6.23
CA LEU A 38 -0.24 -3.30 -7.68
C LEU A 38 0.03 -4.61 -8.42
N TYR A 39 -0.86 -4.96 -9.36
CA TYR A 39 -0.78 -6.22 -10.10
C TYR A 39 -1.31 -6.09 -11.53
N LEU A 40 -0.94 -7.05 -12.41
CA LEU A 40 -1.42 -7.12 -13.78
C LEU A 40 -2.68 -7.99 -13.92
N ASP A 41 -2.75 -9.12 -13.19
CA ASP A 41 -3.88 -10.04 -13.27
C ASP A 41 -4.00 -10.89 -12.00
N LEU A 42 -5.22 -11.02 -11.46
CA LEU A 42 -5.57 -11.88 -10.34
C LEU A 42 -6.49 -13.05 -10.73
N ASN A 43 -6.72 -13.27 -12.01
CA ASN A 43 -7.56 -14.38 -12.47
C ASN A 43 -6.73 -15.59 -12.88
N THR A 44 -5.57 -15.36 -13.49
CA THR A 44 -4.76 -16.42 -14.11
C THR A 44 -3.30 -16.40 -13.67
N CYS A 45 -2.78 -15.28 -13.16
CA CYS A 45 -1.39 -15.16 -12.75
C CYS A 45 -1.15 -15.70 -11.34
N ASP A 46 -0.62 -16.93 -11.22
CA ASP A 46 -0.35 -17.60 -9.94
C ASP A 46 0.54 -16.78 -9.02
N ARG A 47 1.53 -16.06 -9.57
CA ARG A 47 2.45 -15.21 -8.83
C ARG A 47 1.73 -14.01 -8.19
N CYS A 48 0.82 -13.37 -8.95
CA CYS A 48 -0.02 -12.29 -8.43
C CYS A 48 -1.02 -12.81 -7.39
N ILE A 49 -1.71 -13.90 -7.69
CA ILE A 49 -2.70 -14.53 -6.77
C ILE A 49 -2.01 -14.97 -5.47
N GLY A 50 -0.86 -15.63 -5.58
CA GLY A 50 -0.10 -16.08 -4.42
C GLY A 50 0.34 -14.92 -3.53
N THR A 51 0.89 -13.86 -4.14
CA THR A 51 1.30 -12.65 -3.41
C THR A 51 0.12 -11.94 -2.75
N ASP A 52 -1.02 -11.85 -3.44
CA ASP A 52 -2.27 -11.29 -2.92
C ASP A 52 -2.73 -12.00 -1.64
N ASN A 53 -2.80 -13.32 -1.68
CA ASN A 53 -3.23 -14.14 -0.55
C ASN A 53 -2.31 -13.97 0.68
N VAL A 54 -0.99 -13.95 0.46
CA VAL A 54 -0.03 -13.80 1.56
C VAL A 54 -0.09 -12.37 2.11
N LEU A 55 -0.23 -11.35 1.26
CA LEU A 55 -0.32 -9.96 1.69
C LEU A 55 -1.60 -9.70 2.49
N ASP A 56 -2.75 -10.24 2.06
CA ASP A 56 -4.00 -10.18 2.83
C ASP A 56 -3.82 -10.73 4.25
N ALA A 57 -3.24 -11.91 4.37
CA ALA A 57 -3.00 -12.55 5.66
C ALA A 57 -2.05 -11.72 6.55
N VAL A 58 -1.03 -11.09 5.97
CA VAL A 58 -0.08 -10.24 6.70
C VAL A 58 -0.74 -8.94 7.15
N VAL A 59 -1.49 -8.28 6.26
CA VAL A 59 -2.19 -7.03 6.60
C VAL A 59 -3.21 -7.27 7.70
N ASP A 60 -3.99 -8.35 7.64
CA ASP A 60 -4.96 -8.72 8.68
C ASP A 60 -4.29 -8.93 10.04
N LYS A 61 -3.11 -9.55 10.07
CA LYS A 61 -2.32 -9.78 11.30
C LYS A 61 -1.69 -8.49 11.84
N LEU A 62 -1.19 -7.60 10.98
CA LEU A 62 -0.49 -6.38 11.37
C LEU A 62 -1.44 -5.23 11.71
N LYS A 63 -2.58 -5.10 11.04
CA LYS A 63 -3.51 -3.98 11.18
C LYS A 63 -3.93 -3.69 12.62
N PRO A 64 -4.29 -4.69 13.47
CA PRO A 64 -4.63 -4.43 14.88
C PRO A 64 -3.48 -3.81 15.66
N ALA A 65 -2.25 -4.31 15.48
CA ALA A 65 -1.07 -3.82 16.17
C ALA A 65 -0.68 -2.41 15.71
N LEU A 66 -0.75 -2.15 14.41
CA LEU A 66 -0.49 -0.83 13.82
C LEU A 66 -1.54 0.20 14.29
N THR A 67 -2.81 -0.19 14.35
CA THR A 67 -3.88 0.68 14.88
C THR A 67 -3.64 1.01 16.34
N LEU A 68 -3.23 0.04 17.15
CA LEU A 68 -2.86 0.25 18.55
C LEU A 68 -1.65 1.18 18.69
N ALA A 69 -0.71 1.14 17.73
CA ALA A 69 0.45 2.02 17.66
C ALA A 69 0.13 3.43 17.12
N GLY A 70 -1.15 3.74 16.86
CA GLY A 70 -1.60 5.05 16.40
C GLY A 70 -1.59 5.26 14.89
N TYR A 71 -1.51 4.18 14.09
CA TYR A 71 -1.64 4.27 12.64
C TYR A 71 -3.10 4.10 12.21
N ASP A 72 -3.50 4.90 11.21
CA ASP A 72 -4.71 4.67 10.42
C ASP A 72 -4.30 3.93 9.14
N VAL A 73 -4.67 2.64 9.07
CA VAL A 73 -4.18 1.73 8.02
C VAL A 73 -5.20 1.60 6.92
N GLU A 74 -4.86 2.12 5.74
CA GLU A 74 -5.57 1.94 4.48
C GLU A 74 -4.88 0.87 3.63
N TYR A 75 -5.66 -0.08 3.07
CA TYR A 75 -5.14 -1.12 2.20
C TYR A 75 -5.97 -1.20 0.93
N GLU A 76 -5.33 -1.07 -0.23
CA GLU A 76 -5.96 -1.07 -1.53
C GLU A 76 -5.27 -2.04 -2.49
N LYS A 77 -6.07 -2.68 -3.36
CA LYS A 77 -5.62 -3.53 -4.46
C LYS A 77 -5.91 -2.85 -5.78
N ILE A 78 -4.90 -2.67 -6.60
CA ILE A 78 -4.97 -1.86 -7.82
C ILE A 78 -4.50 -2.68 -9.01
N GLU A 79 -5.44 -3.04 -9.88
CA GLU A 79 -5.11 -3.66 -11.17
C GLU A 79 -4.57 -2.60 -12.14
N ILE A 80 -3.36 -2.81 -12.61
CA ILE A 80 -2.72 -1.97 -13.63
C ILE A 80 -3.20 -2.44 -15.01
N LYS A 81 -4.35 -1.89 -15.42
CA LYS A 81 -5.09 -2.31 -16.63
C LYS A 81 -4.50 -1.80 -17.95
N ASN A 82 -3.77 -0.70 -17.89
CA ASN A 82 -3.29 0.03 -19.06
C ASN A 82 -1.98 0.77 -18.76
N PRO A 83 -1.26 1.24 -19.81
CA PRO A 83 -0.02 1.98 -19.65
C PRO A 83 -0.16 3.28 -18.83
N GLU A 84 -1.31 3.96 -18.90
CA GLU A 84 -1.56 5.21 -18.20
C GLU A 84 -1.52 5.01 -16.68
N LEU A 85 -2.16 3.94 -16.18
CA LEU A 85 -2.08 3.55 -14.78
C LEU A 85 -0.67 3.15 -14.37
N ALA A 86 0.05 2.41 -15.22
CA ALA A 86 1.44 2.07 -14.96
C ALA A 86 2.33 3.31 -14.78
N VAL A 87 2.13 4.32 -15.62
CA VAL A 87 2.83 5.62 -15.49
C VAL A 87 2.42 6.34 -14.21
N GLN A 88 1.11 6.41 -13.92
CA GLN A 88 0.56 7.07 -12.73
C GLN A 88 1.15 6.50 -11.43
N TYR A 89 1.20 5.17 -11.32
CA TYR A 89 1.73 4.47 -10.16
C TYR A 89 3.24 4.21 -10.23
N ARG A 90 3.92 4.67 -11.30
CA ARG A 90 5.35 4.39 -11.55
C ARG A 90 5.67 2.89 -11.46
N PHE A 91 4.72 2.09 -11.94
CA PHE A 91 4.76 0.63 -11.86
C PHE A 91 5.83 0.08 -12.77
N VAL A 92 6.73 -0.74 -12.21
CA VAL A 92 7.89 -1.28 -12.94
C VAL A 92 7.69 -2.75 -13.29
N SER A 93 7.16 -3.53 -12.37
CA SER A 93 7.00 -4.98 -12.53
C SER A 93 5.87 -5.52 -11.66
N SER A 94 5.24 -6.61 -12.08
CA SER A 94 4.15 -7.28 -11.36
C SER A 94 4.65 -8.51 -10.61
N PRO A 95 4.19 -8.71 -9.36
CA PRO A 95 3.44 -7.80 -8.50
C PRO A 95 4.34 -6.78 -7.77
N THR A 96 3.78 -5.64 -7.34
CA THR A 96 4.49 -4.63 -6.54
C THR A 96 3.68 -4.25 -5.31
N ILE A 97 4.34 -4.06 -4.18
CA ILE A 97 3.73 -3.60 -2.94
C ILE A 97 4.34 -2.24 -2.57
N LEU A 98 3.49 -1.23 -2.46
CA LEU A 98 3.88 0.10 -2.03
C LEU A 98 3.39 0.35 -0.60
N VAL A 99 4.21 1.04 0.19
CA VAL A 99 3.81 1.64 1.46
C VAL A 99 4.08 3.13 1.40
N ASN A 100 3.04 3.92 1.56
CA ASN A 100 3.08 5.38 1.38
C ASN A 100 3.73 5.79 0.04
N GLY A 101 3.38 5.07 -1.04
CA GLY A 101 3.89 5.32 -2.39
C GLY A 101 5.32 4.85 -2.66
N THR A 102 5.97 4.18 -1.71
CA THR A 102 7.33 3.65 -1.87
C THR A 102 7.32 2.13 -1.97
N ASP A 103 8.01 1.57 -2.97
CA ASP A 103 8.18 0.13 -3.13
C ASP A 103 9.01 -0.44 -1.96
N ILE A 104 8.39 -1.34 -1.18
CA ILE A 104 9.00 -1.86 0.05
C ILE A 104 10.09 -2.92 -0.18
N PHE A 105 10.19 -3.46 -1.40
CA PHE A 105 11.25 -4.42 -1.75
C PHE A 105 12.43 -3.78 -2.51
N GLY A 106 12.31 -2.52 -2.92
CA GLY A 106 13.40 -1.73 -3.49
C GLY A 106 13.83 -2.18 -4.87
N GLU A 107 14.90 -2.98 -4.97
CA GLU A 107 15.41 -3.46 -6.27
C GLU A 107 14.44 -4.45 -6.91
N VAL A 108 14.12 -4.20 -8.19
CA VAL A 108 13.25 -5.09 -8.97
C VAL A 108 14.09 -6.13 -9.68
N LYS A 109 13.86 -7.40 -9.37
CA LYS A 109 14.35 -8.54 -10.14
C LYS A 109 13.18 -9.27 -10.76
N GLU A 110 13.37 -9.77 -11.96
CA GLU A 110 12.33 -10.40 -12.76
C GLU A 110 12.79 -11.77 -13.24
N SER A 111 11.84 -12.65 -13.47
CA SER A 111 12.03 -13.92 -14.17
C SER A 111 10.80 -14.23 -15.01
N ASP A 112 10.96 -15.14 -15.96
CA ASP A 112 9.88 -15.60 -16.84
C ASP A 112 8.60 -15.91 -16.07
N CYS A 113 7.47 -15.47 -16.61
CA CYS A 113 6.15 -15.67 -16.06
C CYS A 113 5.21 -16.25 -17.13
N GLY A 114 5.09 -17.57 -17.16
CA GLY A 114 4.24 -18.26 -18.12
C GLY A 114 2.81 -17.74 -18.18
N CYS A 115 2.17 -17.49 -17.02
CA CYS A 115 0.80 -16.96 -16.98
C CYS A 115 0.66 -15.59 -17.67
N CYS A 116 1.58 -14.65 -17.39
CA CYS A 116 1.55 -13.35 -18.04
C CYS A 116 1.93 -13.44 -19.53
N GLY A 117 2.83 -14.38 -19.88
CA GLY A 117 3.15 -14.71 -21.26
C GLY A 117 1.94 -15.26 -22.02
N GLU A 118 1.16 -16.14 -21.40
CA GLU A 118 -0.11 -16.62 -21.99
C GLU A 118 -1.12 -15.51 -22.20
N ILE A 119 -1.27 -14.58 -21.24
CA ILE A 119 -2.16 -13.42 -21.39
C ILE A 119 -1.72 -12.54 -22.55
N ALA A 120 -0.42 -12.25 -22.66
CA ALA A 120 0.12 -11.34 -23.66
C ALA A 120 0.40 -12.00 -25.02
N GLY A 121 0.57 -13.35 -25.07
CA GLY A 121 0.97 -14.05 -26.27
C GLY A 121 2.46 -13.88 -26.63
N THR A 122 3.27 -13.43 -25.69
CA THR A 122 4.71 -13.25 -25.83
C THR A 122 5.38 -13.45 -24.47
N ASP A 123 6.69 -13.69 -24.47
CA ASP A 123 7.44 -13.87 -23.22
C ASP A 123 7.39 -12.59 -22.36
N ILE A 124 6.92 -12.76 -21.14
CA ILE A 124 6.78 -11.70 -20.13
C ILE A 124 7.47 -12.13 -18.86
N ASP A 125 8.31 -11.24 -18.34
CA ASP A 125 8.92 -11.40 -17.02
C ASP A 125 8.06 -10.76 -15.94
N CYS A 126 7.99 -11.41 -14.77
CA CYS A 126 7.34 -10.87 -13.58
C CYS A 126 8.33 -10.82 -12.43
N ARG A 127 8.01 -9.94 -11.47
CA ARG A 127 8.83 -9.74 -10.28
C ARG A 127 9.04 -11.03 -9.51
N VAL A 128 10.25 -11.18 -9.00
CA VAL A 128 10.62 -12.15 -7.97
C VAL A 128 11.17 -11.40 -6.76
N PHE A 129 11.04 -12.02 -5.59
CA PHE A 129 11.44 -11.46 -4.31
C PHE A 129 12.71 -12.15 -3.82
N GLN A 130 13.58 -11.41 -3.14
CA GLN A 130 14.83 -11.98 -2.62
C GLN A 130 14.93 -11.81 -1.11
N ALA A 131 15.30 -12.89 -0.43
CA ALA A 131 15.65 -12.87 0.98
C ALA A 131 16.72 -13.94 1.26
N ASN A 132 17.69 -13.59 2.08
CA ASN A 132 18.75 -14.50 2.55
C ASN A 132 19.53 -15.23 1.43
N GLY A 133 19.62 -14.62 0.25
CA GLY A 133 20.29 -15.20 -0.93
C GLY A 133 19.41 -16.14 -1.74
N GLU A 134 18.18 -16.35 -1.35
CA GLU A 134 17.17 -17.14 -2.08
C GLU A 134 16.21 -16.25 -2.87
N THR A 135 15.61 -16.82 -3.93
CA THR A 135 14.65 -16.14 -4.80
C THR A 135 13.28 -16.80 -4.67
N TYR A 136 12.24 -16.00 -4.50
CA TYR A 136 10.87 -16.41 -4.30
C TYR A 136 9.98 -15.80 -5.38
N GLU A 137 9.12 -16.58 -5.98
CA GLU A 137 8.09 -16.07 -6.89
C GLU A 137 6.92 -15.41 -6.13
N VAL A 138 6.64 -15.94 -4.95
CA VAL A 138 5.67 -15.39 -4.00
C VAL A 138 6.41 -15.10 -2.70
N PRO A 139 6.34 -13.88 -2.14
CA PRO A 139 7.03 -13.56 -0.91
C PRO A 139 6.41 -14.31 0.27
N THR A 140 7.24 -14.63 1.28
CA THR A 140 6.72 -15.22 2.52
C THR A 140 6.04 -14.17 3.40
N GLU A 141 5.20 -14.61 4.34
CA GLU A 141 4.59 -13.72 5.34
C GLU A 141 5.66 -12.93 6.12
N GLU A 142 6.77 -13.59 6.47
CA GLU A 142 7.88 -12.96 7.19
C GLU A 142 8.51 -11.84 6.38
N MET A 143 8.78 -12.08 5.08
CA MET A 143 9.34 -11.07 4.17
C MET A 143 8.44 -9.84 4.07
N LEU A 144 7.13 -10.04 3.91
CA LEU A 144 6.15 -8.96 3.81
C LEU A 144 6.03 -8.18 5.12
N ALA A 145 5.91 -8.89 6.25
CA ALA A 145 5.79 -8.25 7.55
C ALA A 145 7.04 -7.42 7.88
N ASP A 146 8.24 -7.95 7.65
CA ASP A 146 9.51 -7.26 7.86
C ASP A 146 9.63 -6.01 6.99
N ALA A 147 9.31 -6.12 5.69
CA ALA A 147 9.37 -5.01 4.75
C ALA A 147 8.36 -3.89 5.11
N ILE A 148 7.11 -4.24 5.47
CA ILE A 148 6.10 -3.28 5.92
C ILE A 148 6.56 -2.57 7.20
N LEU A 149 7.01 -3.32 8.20
CA LEU A 149 7.45 -2.73 9.47
C LEU A 149 8.70 -1.85 9.32
N LYS A 150 9.66 -2.23 8.48
CA LYS A 150 10.83 -1.40 8.16
C LYS A 150 10.44 -0.09 7.48
N SER A 151 9.44 -0.12 6.59
CA SER A 151 8.98 1.07 5.87
C SER A 151 8.40 2.16 6.79
N LEU A 152 7.92 1.81 8.00
CA LEU A 152 7.40 2.79 8.97
C LEU A 152 8.47 3.78 9.46
N SER A 153 9.74 3.40 9.38
CA SER A 153 10.87 4.19 9.86
C SER A 153 11.63 4.92 8.75
N VAL A 154 11.30 4.63 7.48
CA VAL A 154 11.99 5.20 6.32
C VAL A 154 11.13 6.30 5.71
N PRO A 155 11.65 7.54 5.53
CA PRO A 155 10.94 8.58 4.80
C PRO A 155 10.68 8.14 3.36
N SER A 156 9.50 8.49 2.82
CA SER A 156 9.16 8.27 1.41
C SER A 156 10.24 8.85 0.50
N ALA A 157 10.97 8.00 -0.18
CA ALA A 157 11.97 8.42 -1.16
C ALA A 157 11.33 8.40 -2.56
N HIS A 158 10.94 9.57 -3.06
CA HIS A 158 10.55 9.70 -4.47
C HIS A 158 11.79 9.62 -5.36
N LYS A 159 11.87 8.59 -6.19
CA LYS A 159 12.84 8.55 -7.29
C LYS A 159 12.31 9.49 -8.40
N ASP A 160 13.08 10.51 -8.75
CA ASP A 160 12.62 11.58 -9.67
C ASP A 160 12.46 11.16 -11.13
N SER A 161 13.03 10.02 -11.55
CA SER A 161 12.92 9.54 -12.94
C SER A 161 12.22 8.19 -13.01
N TYR A 162 11.10 8.13 -13.72
CA TYR A 162 10.42 6.89 -14.12
C TYR A 162 10.58 6.68 -15.63
N VAL A 163 11.01 5.49 -16.01
CA VAL A 163 11.03 5.05 -17.40
C VAL A 163 10.05 3.89 -17.51
N PHE A 164 9.11 4.00 -18.45
CA PHE A 164 8.14 2.95 -18.68
C PHE A 164 8.83 1.68 -19.19
N PRO A 165 8.74 0.53 -18.50
CA PRO A 165 9.47 -0.68 -18.84
C PRO A 165 9.02 -1.31 -20.15
N ASP A 166 9.98 -1.81 -20.96
CA ASP A 166 9.68 -2.50 -22.20
C ASP A 166 8.91 -3.80 -22.00
N ASN A 167 9.13 -4.47 -20.87
CA ASN A 167 8.39 -5.66 -20.48
C ASN A 167 6.88 -5.38 -20.32
N LEU A 168 6.52 -4.28 -19.67
CA LEU A 168 5.12 -3.84 -19.55
C LEU A 168 4.53 -3.40 -20.90
N ARG A 169 5.35 -2.78 -21.77
CA ARG A 169 4.91 -2.43 -23.12
C ARG A 169 4.50 -3.67 -23.88
N ARG A 170 5.35 -4.69 -23.91
CA ARG A 170 5.06 -5.98 -24.56
C ARG A 170 3.79 -6.63 -24.00
N PHE A 171 3.61 -6.57 -22.67
CA PHE A 171 2.42 -7.12 -22.02
C PHE A 171 1.13 -6.45 -22.49
N PHE A 172 1.08 -5.11 -22.49
CA PHE A 172 -0.14 -4.39 -22.87
C PHE A 172 -0.42 -4.46 -24.38
N GLU A 173 0.60 -4.44 -25.22
CA GLU A 173 0.48 -4.61 -26.67
C GLU A 173 -0.07 -6.00 -26.98
N GLY A 174 0.52 -7.05 -26.45
CA GLY A 174 0.10 -8.43 -26.68
C GLY A 174 -1.31 -8.73 -26.14
N LYS A 175 -1.65 -8.22 -24.93
CA LYS A 175 -3.00 -8.33 -24.39
C LYS A 175 -4.04 -7.67 -25.28
N LYS A 176 -3.72 -6.52 -25.89
CA LYS A 176 -4.59 -5.81 -26.83
C LYS A 176 -4.79 -6.60 -28.13
N GLU A 177 -3.72 -7.15 -28.70
CA GLU A 177 -3.78 -7.95 -29.93
C GLU A 177 -4.65 -9.18 -29.75
N LYS A 178 -4.47 -9.95 -28.66
CA LYS A 178 -5.32 -11.11 -28.34
C LYS A 178 -6.78 -10.75 -28.09
N GLY A 179 -7.06 -9.60 -27.47
CA GLY A 179 -8.42 -9.13 -27.26
C GLY A 179 -9.13 -8.74 -28.57
N GLN A 180 -8.40 -8.45 -29.62
CA GLN A 180 -8.94 -8.14 -30.96
C GLN A 180 -9.22 -9.40 -31.80
N GLU A 181 -8.52 -10.50 -31.56
CA GLU A 181 -8.73 -11.76 -32.31
C GLU A 181 -10.04 -12.48 -31.96
N CYS A 182 -10.68 -12.16 -30.81
CA CYS A 182 -11.95 -12.76 -30.40
C CYS A 182 -13.20 -12.16 -31.02
N CYS A 183 -13.10 -11.24 -31.97
CA CYS A 183 -14.22 -10.55 -32.63
C CYS A 183 -14.48 -11.01 -34.08
N CYS A 184 -14.16 -12.26 -34.45
CA CYS A 184 -14.51 -12.84 -35.76
C CYS A 184 -15.63 -13.85 -35.65
#